data_83fbf39fa41976c1ebcc337272c9441a
#
_entry.id   83fbf39fa41976c1ebcc337272c9441a
#
_cell.length_a   1.000
_cell.length_b   1.000
_cell.length_c   1.000
_cell.angle_alpha   90.00
_cell.angle_beta   90.00
_cell.angle_gamma   90.00
#
_symmetry.space_group_name_H-M   'P 1'
#
loop_
_entity.id
_entity.type
_entity.pdbx_description
1 polymer ?
#
loop_
_entity_poly.entity_id
_entity_poly.type
_entity_poly.pdbx_seq_one_letter_code
_entity_poly.pdbx_strand_id
1 'polypeptide(L)'
;FQALFVAQNPTPEEVARMSKLKLRNVGLSGQKVKYLKDLGARFLDGSIRPHRLTYQNNEEVIETLTSVYGIGRWTAEMFLIFSLNRIDILPLGDLGLKAGIKKIYNMRSLPSPKKMLALGKKWHPMETVATWYAWRIQDAEIITY
;
A
#
# COMPACT_ATOMS: atom_id res chain seq x y z
N PHE A 1 -16.84 10.04 -2.79
CA PHE A 1 -16.33 9.45 -4.03
C PHE A 1 -17.21 8.28 -4.50
N GLN A 2 -17.44 7.26 -3.68
CA GLN A 2 -18.25 6.08 -4.03
C GLN A 2 -19.65 6.43 -4.53
N ALA A 3 -20.29 7.46 -3.97
CA ALA A 3 -21.60 7.95 -4.41
C ALA A 3 -21.66 8.49 -5.87
N LEU A 4 -20.50 8.60 -6.56
CA LEU A 4 -20.45 8.95 -7.97
C LEU A 4 -20.75 7.76 -8.91
N PHE A 5 -20.77 6.54 -8.38
CA PHE A 5 -20.87 5.30 -9.15
C PHE A 5 -22.18 4.58 -8.83
N VAL A 6 -22.81 4.03 -9.86
CA VAL A 6 -24.16 3.43 -9.76
C VAL A 6 -24.19 2.27 -8.72
N ALA A 7 -23.16 1.44 -8.72
CA ALA A 7 -23.04 0.31 -7.80
C ALA A 7 -22.27 0.65 -6.50
N GLN A 8 -21.94 1.94 -6.27
CA GLN A 8 -21.02 2.41 -5.22
C GLN A 8 -19.61 1.80 -5.28
N ASN A 9 -19.35 0.97 -6.29
CA ASN A 9 -18.05 0.40 -6.58
C ASN A 9 -17.54 0.96 -7.91
N PRO A 10 -16.45 1.74 -7.92
CA PRO A 10 -15.90 2.32 -9.14
C PRO A 10 -15.33 1.24 -10.05
N THR A 11 -15.73 1.23 -11.32
CA THR A 11 -15.06 0.43 -12.34
C THR A 11 -14.00 1.25 -13.07
N PRO A 12 -12.97 0.62 -13.67
CA PRO A 12 -11.97 1.32 -14.47
C PRO A 12 -12.58 2.16 -15.60
N GLU A 13 -13.61 1.63 -16.26
CA GLU A 13 -14.33 2.28 -17.36
C GLU A 13 -15.04 3.56 -16.90
N GLU A 14 -15.79 3.47 -15.79
CA GLU A 14 -16.49 4.61 -15.22
C GLU A 14 -15.51 5.70 -14.77
N VAL A 15 -14.43 5.31 -14.10
CA VAL A 15 -13.37 6.24 -13.68
C VAL A 15 -12.71 6.90 -14.89
N ALA A 16 -12.41 6.15 -15.94
CA ALA A 16 -11.78 6.67 -17.16
C ALA A 16 -12.69 7.67 -17.88
N ARG A 17 -14.00 7.44 -17.94
CA ARG A 17 -14.99 8.32 -18.59
C ARG A 17 -15.35 9.55 -17.77
N MET A 18 -15.22 9.49 -16.44
CA MET A 18 -15.62 10.57 -15.54
C MET A 18 -14.78 11.84 -15.77
N SER A 19 -15.40 13.02 -15.81
CA SER A 19 -14.69 14.28 -15.99
C SER A 19 -13.82 14.61 -14.77
N LYS A 20 -12.68 15.26 -15.02
CA LYS A 20 -11.78 15.73 -13.95
C LYS A 20 -12.50 16.64 -12.94
N LEU A 21 -13.40 17.51 -13.44
CA LEU A 21 -14.18 18.41 -12.60
C LEU A 21 -15.07 17.64 -11.62
N LYS A 22 -15.76 16.61 -12.10
CA LYS A 22 -16.65 15.77 -11.29
C LYS A 22 -15.89 15.07 -10.16
N LEU A 23 -14.71 14.55 -10.47
CA LEU A 23 -13.80 13.93 -9.47
C LEU A 23 -13.26 14.96 -8.46
N ARG A 24 -12.98 16.20 -8.91
CA ARG A 24 -12.54 17.27 -8.00
C ARG A 24 -13.64 17.73 -7.04
N ASN A 25 -14.86 17.81 -7.51
CA ASN A 25 -16.03 18.27 -6.72
C ASN A 25 -16.34 17.36 -5.52
N VAL A 26 -15.88 16.12 -5.52
CA VAL A 26 -15.99 15.19 -4.37
C VAL A 26 -14.76 15.19 -3.46
N GLY A 27 -13.91 16.22 -3.55
CA GLY A 27 -12.78 16.44 -2.64
C GLY A 27 -11.46 15.82 -3.09
N LEU A 28 -11.35 15.29 -4.32
CA LEU A 28 -10.06 14.79 -4.81
C LEU A 28 -9.14 15.95 -5.23
N SER A 29 -7.90 15.96 -4.74
CA SER A 29 -6.88 16.88 -5.25
C SER A 29 -6.60 16.64 -6.72
N GLY A 30 -6.06 17.65 -7.43
CA GLY A 30 -5.68 17.49 -8.84
C GLY A 30 -4.69 16.34 -9.09
N GLN A 31 -3.78 16.10 -8.14
CA GLN A 31 -2.86 14.95 -8.18
C GLN A 31 -3.60 13.62 -8.03
N LYS A 32 -4.49 13.49 -7.04
CA LYS A 32 -5.29 12.26 -6.85
C LYS A 32 -6.14 11.94 -8.06
N VAL A 33 -6.69 12.97 -8.76
CA VAL A 33 -7.42 12.77 -10.01
C VAL A 33 -6.50 12.21 -11.11
N LYS A 34 -5.26 12.73 -11.23
CA LYS A 34 -4.29 12.17 -12.19
C LYS A 34 -3.95 10.71 -11.88
N TYR A 35 -3.69 10.37 -10.62
CA TYR A 35 -3.37 9.01 -10.19
C TYR A 35 -4.51 8.04 -10.51
N LEU A 36 -5.73 8.44 -10.18
CA LEU A 36 -6.92 7.63 -10.42
C LEU A 36 -7.18 7.40 -11.92
N LYS A 37 -6.96 8.43 -12.75
CA LYS A 37 -7.09 8.33 -14.20
C LYS A 37 -6.01 7.44 -14.81
N ASP A 38 -4.77 7.55 -14.38
CA ASP A 38 -3.68 6.69 -14.86
C ASP A 38 -3.94 5.23 -14.48
N LEU A 39 -4.34 4.98 -13.24
CA LEU A 39 -4.71 3.64 -12.78
C LEU A 39 -5.85 3.05 -13.63
N GLY A 40 -6.93 3.81 -13.85
CA GLY A 40 -8.05 3.37 -14.69
C GLY A 40 -7.62 3.05 -16.13
N ALA A 41 -6.77 3.89 -16.73
CA ALA A 41 -6.23 3.65 -18.06
C ALA A 41 -5.43 2.35 -18.16
N ARG A 42 -4.60 2.05 -17.16
CA ARG A 42 -3.78 0.83 -17.12
C ARG A 42 -4.56 -0.46 -16.92
N PHE A 43 -5.72 -0.38 -16.27
CA PHE A 43 -6.66 -1.50 -16.23
C PHE A 43 -7.29 -1.73 -17.61
N LEU A 44 -7.64 -0.65 -18.34
CA LEU A 44 -8.30 -0.73 -19.65
C LEU A 44 -7.36 -1.20 -20.76
N ASP A 45 -6.10 -0.75 -20.75
CA ASP A 45 -5.10 -1.17 -21.73
C ASP A 45 -4.49 -2.56 -21.43
N GLY A 46 -4.82 -3.13 -20.27
CA GLY A 46 -4.35 -4.44 -19.84
C GLY A 46 -2.91 -4.46 -19.31
N SER A 47 -2.28 -3.29 -19.10
CA SER A 47 -0.97 -3.19 -18.44
C SER A 47 -1.04 -3.72 -17.01
N ILE A 48 -2.17 -3.52 -16.31
CA ILE A 48 -2.46 -4.10 -15.02
C ILE A 48 -3.63 -5.08 -15.16
N ARG A 49 -3.37 -6.33 -14.83
CA ARG A 49 -4.37 -7.40 -14.81
C ARG A 49 -4.47 -7.98 -13.40
N PRO A 50 -5.50 -7.63 -12.60
CA PRO A 50 -5.59 -8.02 -11.20
C PRO A 50 -5.38 -9.50 -10.93
N HIS A 51 -5.98 -10.36 -11.77
CA HIS A 51 -5.86 -11.80 -11.64
C HIS A 51 -4.43 -12.33 -11.86
N ARG A 52 -3.56 -11.59 -12.59
CA ARG A 52 -2.16 -11.98 -12.79
C ARG A 52 -1.27 -11.61 -11.60
N LEU A 53 -1.63 -10.57 -10.84
CA LEU A 53 -0.85 -10.14 -9.69
C LEU A 53 -0.73 -11.23 -8.61
N THR A 54 -1.73 -12.12 -8.51
CA THR A 54 -1.70 -13.23 -7.55
C THR A 54 -0.64 -14.28 -7.87
N TYR A 55 -0.25 -14.41 -9.13
CA TYR A 55 0.75 -15.38 -9.61
C TYR A 55 2.17 -14.79 -9.71
N GLN A 56 2.31 -13.47 -9.61
CA GLN A 56 3.60 -12.79 -9.62
C GLN A 56 4.29 -12.89 -8.26
N ASN A 57 5.63 -12.81 -8.26
CA ASN A 57 6.38 -12.63 -7.02
C ASN A 57 6.23 -11.19 -6.48
N ASN A 58 6.68 -10.95 -5.25
CA ASN A 58 6.47 -9.67 -4.57
C ASN A 58 7.09 -8.49 -5.34
N GLU A 59 8.31 -8.63 -5.87
CA GLU A 59 8.98 -7.55 -6.60
C GLU A 59 8.29 -7.28 -7.96
N GLU A 60 7.86 -8.30 -8.67
CA GLU A 60 7.09 -8.14 -9.92
C GLU A 60 5.78 -7.38 -9.69
N VAL A 61 5.08 -7.66 -8.58
CA VAL A 61 3.87 -6.90 -8.19
C VAL A 61 4.23 -5.45 -7.87
N ILE A 62 5.32 -5.22 -7.12
CA ILE A 62 5.79 -3.87 -6.79
C ILE A 62 6.14 -3.11 -8.06
N GLU A 63 6.89 -3.69 -8.98
CA GLU A 63 7.25 -3.07 -10.27
C GLU A 63 6.00 -2.73 -11.09
N THR A 64 5.06 -3.68 -11.20
CA THR A 64 3.80 -3.46 -11.91
C THR A 64 3.03 -2.29 -11.32
N LEU A 65 2.83 -2.25 -10.00
CA LEU A 65 2.04 -1.22 -9.35
C LEU A 65 2.75 0.13 -9.32
N THR A 66 4.07 0.17 -9.11
CA THR A 66 4.83 1.43 -9.10
C THR A 66 4.99 2.05 -10.48
N SER A 67 4.69 1.32 -11.56
CA SER A 67 4.58 1.89 -12.90
C SER A 67 3.39 2.86 -13.03
N VAL A 68 2.40 2.78 -12.14
CA VAL A 68 1.27 3.70 -12.09
C VAL A 68 1.69 5.02 -11.45
N TYR A 69 1.35 6.13 -12.10
CA TYR A 69 1.67 7.45 -11.58
C TYR A 69 1.05 7.67 -10.20
N GLY A 70 1.89 7.93 -9.20
CA GLY A 70 1.47 8.18 -7.82
C GLY A 70 1.36 6.97 -6.92
N ILE A 71 1.63 5.78 -7.41
CA ILE A 71 1.80 4.58 -6.56
C ILE A 71 3.30 4.41 -6.28
N GLY A 72 3.68 4.61 -5.03
CA GLY A 72 5.04 4.34 -4.56
C GLY A 72 5.19 2.92 -4.01
N ARG A 73 6.44 2.51 -3.77
CA ARG A 73 6.78 1.19 -3.23
C ARG A 73 5.99 0.86 -1.96
N TRP A 74 5.90 1.79 -1.02
CA TRP A 74 5.14 1.58 0.22
C TRP A 74 3.66 1.26 -0.05
N THR A 75 3.02 1.95 -1.01
CA THR A 75 1.62 1.66 -1.39
C THR A 75 1.49 0.27 -2.02
N ALA A 76 2.45 -0.12 -2.85
CA ALA A 76 2.48 -1.46 -3.44
C ALA A 76 2.71 -2.56 -2.37
N GLU A 77 3.57 -2.31 -1.38
CA GLU A 77 3.77 -3.19 -0.23
C GLU A 77 2.49 -3.33 0.62
N MET A 78 1.72 -2.24 0.82
CA MET A 78 0.41 -2.31 1.49
C MET A 78 -0.59 -3.14 0.69
N PHE A 79 -0.59 -3.04 -0.64
CA PHE A 79 -1.43 -3.90 -1.48
C PHE A 79 -1.05 -5.38 -1.33
N LEU A 80 0.24 -5.72 -1.28
CA LEU A 80 0.70 -7.09 -1.04
C LEU A 80 0.19 -7.62 0.30
N ILE A 81 0.29 -6.82 1.36
CA ILE A 81 -0.13 -7.19 2.71
C ILE A 81 -1.66 -7.34 2.81
N PHE A 82 -2.41 -6.31 2.39
CA PHE A 82 -3.85 -6.22 2.68
C PHE A 82 -4.76 -6.82 1.60
N SER A 83 -4.29 -6.88 0.34
CA SER A 83 -5.08 -7.39 -0.77
C SER A 83 -4.65 -8.78 -1.22
N LEU A 84 -3.36 -9.05 -1.27
CA LEU A 84 -2.82 -10.36 -1.66
C LEU A 84 -2.48 -11.26 -0.46
N ASN A 85 -2.59 -10.74 0.76
CA ASN A 85 -2.33 -11.47 2.02
C ASN A 85 -0.94 -12.14 2.06
N ARG A 86 0.07 -11.47 1.49
CA ARG A 86 1.45 -11.95 1.52
C ARG A 86 2.01 -11.84 2.94
N ILE A 87 2.64 -12.91 3.43
CA ILE A 87 3.12 -13.01 4.82
C ILE A 87 4.58 -12.57 4.96
N ASP A 88 5.29 -12.42 3.87
CA ASP A 88 6.74 -12.21 3.76
C ASP A 88 7.12 -10.76 3.34
N ILE A 89 6.27 -9.78 3.65
CA ILE A 89 6.51 -8.37 3.30
C ILE A 89 7.11 -7.61 4.48
N LEU A 90 8.27 -6.99 4.23
CA LEU A 90 8.95 -6.11 5.17
C LEU A 90 9.02 -4.67 4.60
N PRO A 91 8.06 -3.79 4.91
CA PRO A 91 8.01 -2.44 4.33
C PRO A 91 9.06 -1.53 4.99
N LEU A 92 10.28 -1.51 4.43
CA LEU A 92 11.41 -0.76 4.98
C LEU A 92 11.18 0.77 5.04
N GLY A 93 10.28 1.29 4.20
CA GLY A 93 9.88 2.70 4.18
C GLY A 93 8.85 3.07 5.24
N ASP A 94 8.20 2.08 5.87
CA ASP A 94 7.09 2.30 6.78
C ASP A 94 7.53 2.91 8.12
N LEU A 95 6.97 4.10 8.43
CA LEU A 95 7.33 4.82 9.66
C LEU A 95 6.73 4.16 10.90
N GLY A 96 5.54 3.58 10.80
CA GLY A 96 4.89 2.87 11.88
C GLY A 96 5.69 1.62 12.29
N LEU A 97 6.14 0.85 11.28
CA LEU A 97 7.02 -0.29 11.50
C LEU A 97 8.33 0.13 12.17
N LYS A 98 8.98 1.20 11.68
CA LYS A 98 10.22 1.71 12.30
C LYS A 98 10.00 2.13 13.75
N ALA A 99 8.92 2.84 14.03
CA ALA A 99 8.58 3.27 15.38
C ALA A 99 8.26 2.08 16.30
N GLY A 100 7.51 1.09 15.80
CA GLY A 100 7.22 -0.14 16.52
C GLY A 100 8.49 -0.93 16.83
N ILE A 101 9.38 -1.12 15.87
CA ILE A 101 10.68 -1.78 16.08
C ILE A 101 11.51 -1.03 17.12
N LYS A 102 11.58 0.30 17.02
CA LYS A 102 12.29 1.12 18.02
C LYS A 102 11.79 0.82 19.43
N LYS A 103 10.48 0.72 19.62
CA LYS A 103 9.84 0.48 20.90
C LYS A 103 10.08 -0.96 21.40
N ILE A 104 9.84 -1.96 20.54
CA ILE A 104 10.02 -3.38 20.88
C ILE A 104 11.47 -3.70 21.32
N TYR A 105 12.44 -3.13 20.63
CA TYR A 105 13.87 -3.40 20.87
C TYR A 105 14.54 -2.33 21.74
N ASN A 106 13.78 -1.43 22.35
CA ASN A 106 14.25 -0.34 23.22
C ASN A 106 15.42 0.45 22.61
N MET A 107 15.28 0.83 21.34
CA MET A 107 16.32 1.56 20.61
C MET A 107 16.27 3.05 20.89
N ARG A 108 17.42 3.73 20.91
CA ARG A 108 17.50 5.21 21.06
C ARG A 108 16.96 5.96 19.85
N SER A 109 17.12 5.42 18.64
CA SER A 109 16.70 6.04 17.38
C SER A 109 15.92 5.04 16.50
N LEU A 110 15.27 5.55 15.45
CA LEU A 110 14.63 4.68 14.45
C LEU A 110 15.66 3.75 13.80
N PRO A 111 15.30 2.48 13.52
CA PRO A 111 16.21 1.54 12.90
C PRO A 111 16.56 1.95 11.48
N SER A 112 17.82 1.77 11.09
CA SER A 112 18.25 1.90 9.70
C SER A 112 17.67 0.75 8.85
N PRO A 113 17.57 0.91 7.52
CA PRO A 113 17.15 -0.17 6.62
C PRO A 113 17.99 -1.44 6.80
N LYS A 114 19.30 -1.31 6.99
CA LYS A 114 20.22 -2.44 7.27
C LYS A 114 19.83 -3.20 8.55
N LYS A 115 19.48 -2.46 9.60
CA LYS A 115 19.04 -3.07 10.88
C LYS A 115 17.69 -3.75 10.71
N MET A 116 16.75 -3.15 9.97
CA MET A 116 15.45 -3.76 9.68
C MET A 116 15.59 -5.05 8.89
N LEU A 117 16.43 -5.07 7.85
CA LEU A 117 16.73 -6.30 7.09
C LEU A 117 17.33 -7.41 7.97
N ALA A 118 18.24 -7.06 8.89
CA ALA A 118 18.82 -8.04 9.82
C ALA A 118 17.77 -8.61 10.79
N LEU A 119 16.78 -7.81 11.18
CA LEU A 119 15.64 -8.29 11.98
C LEU A 119 14.69 -9.14 11.14
N GLY A 120 14.37 -8.68 9.92
CA GLY A 120 13.50 -9.38 8.98
C GLY A 120 13.98 -10.81 8.71
N LYS A 121 15.28 -11.03 8.57
CA LYS A 121 15.86 -12.40 8.45
C LYS A 121 15.47 -13.32 9.60
N LYS A 122 15.26 -12.79 10.80
CA LYS A 122 14.83 -13.57 11.97
C LYS A 122 13.33 -13.85 11.98
N TRP A 123 12.56 -13.04 11.26
CA TRP A 123 11.11 -13.17 11.17
C TRP A 123 10.65 -14.00 9.96
N HIS A 124 11.58 -14.25 9.03
CA HIS A 124 11.28 -15.00 7.82
C HIS A 124 10.70 -16.38 8.12
N PRO A 125 9.61 -16.80 7.45
CA PRO A 125 8.89 -16.12 6.35
C PRO A 125 7.67 -15.30 6.82
N MET A 126 7.68 -14.78 8.04
CA MET A 126 6.54 -14.13 8.70
C MET A 126 6.74 -12.62 8.92
N GLU A 127 7.44 -11.94 7.98
CA GLU A 127 7.78 -10.51 8.10
C GLU A 127 6.53 -9.62 8.22
N THR A 128 5.47 -9.95 7.49
CA THR A 128 4.18 -9.24 7.60
C THR A 128 3.56 -9.38 8.98
N VAL A 129 3.62 -10.58 9.57
CA VAL A 129 3.08 -10.81 10.92
C VAL A 129 3.86 -9.98 11.95
N ALA A 130 5.19 -9.96 11.86
CA ALA A 130 6.02 -9.12 12.71
C ALA A 130 5.73 -7.62 12.52
N THR A 131 5.46 -7.20 11.28
CA THR A 131 5.03 -5.83 10.95
C THR A 131 3.71 -5.48 11.64
N TRP A 132 2.72 -6.37 11.62
CA TRP A 132 1.45 -6.19 12.31
C TRP A 132 1.63 -6.01 13.81
N TYR A 133 2.45 -6.84 14.47
CA TYR A 133 2.75 -6.68 15.89
C TYR A 133 3.43 -5.34 16.19
N ALA A 134 4.36 -4.91 15.33
CA ALA A 134 5.01 -3.61 15.48
C ALA A 134 4.02 -2.43 15.37
N TRP A 135 3.06 -2.49 14.45
CA TRP A 135 1.99 -1.49 14.35
C TRP A 135 1.08 -1.49 15.59
N ARG A 136 0.64 -2.66 16.07
CA ARG A 136 -0.22 -2.77 17.25
C ARG A 136 0.39 -2.15 18.50
N ILE A 137 1.70 -2.24 18.68
CA ILE A 137 2.38 -1.61 19.82
C ILE A 137 2.31 -0.08 19.75
N GLN A 138 2.23 0.50 18.54
CA GLN A 138 2.01 1.93 18.38
C GLN A 138 0.56 2.32 18.73
N ASP A 139 -0.41 1.54 18.29
CA ASP A 139 -1.84 1.80 18.53
C ASP A 139 -2.22 1.67 20.01
N ALA A 140 -1.54 0.82 20.77
CA ALA A 140 -1.82 0.58 22.18
C ALA A 140 -1.62 1.82 23.08
N GLU A 141 -0.91 2.86 22.62
CA GLU A 141 -0.78 4.14 23.32
C GLU A 141 -1.94 5.12 23.03
N ILE A 142 -2.74 4.86 22.00
CA ILE A 142 -3.87 5.72 21.61
C ILE A 142 -5.15 5.32 22.34
N ILE A 143 -5.22 4.12 22.91
CA ILE A 143 -6.37 3.62 23.66
C ILE A 143 -6.11 3.79 25.18
N THR A 144 -6.10 5.03 25.63
CA THR A 144 -6.40 5.35 27.04
C THR A 144 -7.91 5.56 27.13
N TYR A 145 -8.59 4.57 27.70
CA TYR A 145 -10.01 4.68 28.04
C TYR A 145 -10.20 5.67 29.21
#